data_35671451c66f662a40f04bcf0c02451d
#
_entry.id   35671451c66f662a40f04bcf0c02451d
#
_cell.length_a   1.000
_cell.length_b   1.000
_cell.length_c   1.000
_cell.angle_alpha   90.00
_cell.angle_beta   90.00
_cell.angle_gamma   90.00
#
_symmetry.space_group_name_H-M   'P 1'
#
loop_
_entity.id
_entity.type
_entity.pdbx_description
1 polymer ?
#
loop_
_entity_poly.entity_id
_entity_poly.type
_entity_poly.pdbx_seq_one_letter_code
_entity_poly.pdbx_strand_id
1 'polypeptide(L)'
;MSNTDKRGPLQVARRARLLEQLQRDGVLRVSDLTDALGASTVTIRRDIAQLASEGLVRRVHGGVALPSGDEQRDSEDVFSGSIGMLVPSLDYYYPHVARGAEETARELDLRIVLRGSSYQTEDDRPQLNRLVDQGVDALIVAPRMDAPTAQQTIEWLAGLGIPIVLLERTATAGPHHAHLESVVSDHAQGAGMAVRHLAGLGHRKVGVVLAALSPTSPHIHRGWHEAVTELGLDTTGTVDELVPDARTPDSKDALDKALDQALSTGTTALLVHADAEAIALVQRCEERHLSVPGDLSVIAYDDEVAGLFSPALTAVRPPRGSIGRAAVRLAADRLADPQRPTHRIVISPSLRIRDSAGAPNP
;
A
#
# COMPACT_ATOMS: atom_id res chain seq x y z
N MET A 1 38.08 26.35 -16.33
CA MET A 1 38.57 26.54 -14.95
C MET A 1 37.53 25.91 -14.01
N SER A 2 37.98 24.97 -13.31
CA SER A 2 37.29 23.91 -12.58
C SER A 2 36.45 24.43 -11.42
N ASN A 3 35.17 24.06 -11.36
CA ASN A 3 34.32 24.27 -10.20
C ASN A 3 34.42 23.03 -9.30
N THR A 4 35.55 22.92 -8.56
CA THR A 4 35.87 21.79 -7.74
C THR A 4 35.20 21.94 -6.37
N ASP A 5 34.22 21.12 -6.12
CA ASP A 5 33.85 20.49 -4.85
C ASP A 5 34.12 21.23 -3.53
N LYS A 6 33.23 22.15 -3.16
CA LYS A 6 33.20 22.82 -1.84
C LYS A 6 32.49 22.01 -0.74
N ARG A 7 32.08 20.76 -1.00
CA ARG A 7 31.27 19.94 -0.07
C ARG A 7 32.09 19.06 0.86
N GLY A 8 33.30 18.64 0.49
CA GLY A 8 34.11 17.70 1.24
C GLY A 8 34.60 18.22 2.60
N PRO A 9 35.24 19.41 2.69
CA PRO A 9 35.81 19.91 3.97
C PRO A 9 34.73 20.17 5.04
N LEU A 10 33.58 20.69 4.66
CA LEU A 10 32.47 20.98 5.58
C LEU A 10 31.84 19.71 6.18
N GLN A 11 31.77 18.62 5.42
CA GLN A 11 31.21 17.35 5.86
C GLN A 11 32.15 16.69 6.89
N VAL A 12 33.44 16.62 6.63
CA VAL A 12 34.45 16.05 7.56
C VAL A 12 34.48 16.84 8.87
N ALA A 13 34.49 18.16 8.80
CA ALA A 13 34.49 19.02 9.99
C ALA A 13 33.17 18.84 10.80
N ARG A 14 32.02 18.67 10.16
CA ARG A 14 30.78 18.46 10.85
C ARG A 14 30.75 17.11 11.56
N ARG A 15 31.21 16.03 10.92
CA ARG A 15 31.33 14.69 11.54
C ARG A 15 32.28 14.69 12.73
N ALA A 16 33.41 15.38 12.63
CA ALA A 16 34.33 15.54 13.75
C ALA A 16 33.66 16.23 14.95
N ARG A 17 32.95 17.33 14.74
CA ARG A 17 32.21 18.02 15.80
C ARG A 17 31.10 17.14 16.40
N LEU A 18 30.43 16.32 15.60
CA LEU A 18 29.43 15.37 16.08
C LEU A 18 30.06 14.36 17.04
N LEU A 19 31.19 13.79 16.68
CA LEU A 19 31.95 12.87 17.55
C LEU A 19 32.43 13.54 18.84
N GLU A 20 32.96 14.77 18.78
CA GLU A 20 33.37 15.56 19.95
C GLU A 20 32.19 15.81 20.91
N GLN A 21 31.00 16.16 20.38
CA GLN A 21 29.81 16.33 21.20
C GLN A 21 29.38 15.01 21.84
N LEU A 22 29.41 13.90 21.10
CA LEU A 22 29.07 12.58 21.63
C LEU A 22 30.07 12.13 22.73
N GLN A 23 31.33 12.42 22.58
CA GLN A 23 32.33 12.10 23.61
C GLN A 23 32.09 12.86 24.92
N ARG A 24 31.51 14.06 24.83
CA ARG A 24 31.20 14.89 26.00
C ARG A 24 29.87 14.52 26.63
N ASP A 25 28.82 14.30 25.82
CA ASP A 25 27.46 14.25 26.29
C ASP A 25 26.88 12.80 26.28
N GLY A 26 27.63 11.83 25.72
CA GLY A 26 27.33 10.39 25.71
C GLY A 26 26.26 9.97 24.72
N VAL A 27 25.08 10.60 24.76
CA VAL A 27 23.95 10.34 23.85
C VAL A 27 23.37 11.67 23.40
N LEU A 28 23.16 11.83 22.10
CA LEU A 28 22.60 13.06 21.50
C LEU A 28 21.40 12.75 20.63
N ARG A 29 20.37 13.60 20.70
CA ARG A 29 19.20 13.53 19.81
C ARG A 29 19.52 14.16 18.46
N VAL A 30 18.92 13.65 17.39
CA VAL A 30 19.09 14.21 16.04
C VAL A 30 18.61 15.66 15.98
N SER A 31 17.55 16.04 16.71
CA SER A 31 17.07 17.42 16.84
C SER A 31 18.15 18.35 17.37
N ASP A 32 18.80 17.96 18.46
CA ASP A 32 19.80 18.77 19.15
C ASP A 32 21.05 18.96 18.28
N LEU A 33 21.44 17.91 17.53
CA LEU A 33 22.52 17.95 16.56
C LEU A 33 22.20 18.85 15.36
N THR A 34 20.94 18.90 14.93
CA THR A 34 20.48 19.78 13.86
C THR A 34 20.70 21.23 14.23
N ASP A 35 20.31 21.60 15.45
CA ASP A 35 20.45 22.97 15.97
C ASP A 35 21.94 23.33 16.23
N ALA A 36 22.68 22.42 16.85
CA ALA A 36 24.08 22.64 17.24
C ALA A 36 25.04 22.72 16.03
N LEU A 37 24.76 21.93 14.97
CA LEU A 37 25.64 21.84 13.79
C LEU A 37 25.16 22.66 12.61
N GLY A 38 23.98 23.30 12.70
CA GLY A 38 23.40 24.15 11.64
C GLY A 38 23.15 23.41 10.33
N ALA A 39 22.79 22.12 10.41
CA ALA A 39 22.58 21.26 9.25
C ALA A 39 21.18 20.63 9.29
N SER A 40 20.60 20.34 8.13
CA SER A 40 19.27 19.70 8.08
C SER A 40 19.27 18.33 8.74
N THR A 41 18.14 17.90 9.27
CA THR A 41 17.90 16.57 9.85
C THR A 41 18.38 15.44 8.92
N VAL A 42 18.12 15.57 7.62
CA VAL A 42 18.56 14.61 6.58
C VAL A 42 20.10 14.55 6.49
N THR A 43 20.76 15.70 6.56
CA THR A 43 22.22 15.79 6.52
C THR A 43 22.84 15.14 7.75
N ILE A 44 22.33 15.44 8.95
CA ILE A 44 22.79 14.87 10.21
C ILE A 44 22.62 13.34 10.22
N ARG A 45 21.49 12.82 9.72
CA ARG A 45 21.26 11.39 9.61
C ARG A 45 22.21 10.69 8.66
N ARG A 46 22.51 11.30 7.51
CA ARG A 46 23.50 10.76 6.58
C ARG A 46 24.88 10.69 7.23
N ASP A 47 25.25 11.69 8.01
CA ASP A 47 26.52 11.69 8.74
C ASP A 47 26.54 10.62 9.84
N ILE A 48 25.46 10.47 10.60
CA ILE A 48 25.32 9.40 11.60
C ILE A 48 25.35 8.02 10.93
N ALA A 49 24.69 7.84 9.79
CA ALA A 49 24.69 6.58 9.05
C ALA A 49 26.10 6.17 8.64
N GLN A 50 26.88 7.12 8.13
CA GLN A 50 28.26 6.89 7.74
C GLN A 50 29.15 6.57 8.94
N LEU A 51 29.04 7.33 10.03
CA LEU A 51 29.82 7.08 11.25
C LEU A 51 29.47 5.73 11.90
N ALA A 52 28.19 5.32 11.79
CA ALA A 52 27.76 4.00 12.26
C ALA A 52 28.31 2.87 11.39
N SER A 53 28.36 3.04 10.06
CA SER A 53 29.00 2.05 9.16
C SER A 53 30.52 1.94 9.38
N GLU A 54 31.15 3.01 9.88
CA GLU A 54 32.57 3.05 10.28
C GLU A 54 32.80 2.52 11.72
N GLY A 55 31.71 2.12 12.44
CA GLY A 55 31.76 1.61 13.80
C GLY A 55 32.09 2.67 14.85
N LEU A 56 32.08 3.95 14.48
CA LEU A 56 32.48 5.06 15.37
C LEU A 56 31.36 5.54 16.28
N VAL A 57 30.08 5.23 15.92
CA VAL A 57 28.91 5.55 16.72
C VAL A 57 27.86 4.42 16.62
N ARG A 58 26.96 4.36 17.60
CA ARG A 58 25.79 3.48 17.60
C ARG A 58 24.52 4.34 17.49
N ARG A 59 23.61 3.94 16.62
CA ARG A 59 22.30 4.59 16.54
C ARG A 59 21.46 4.20 17.74
N VAL A 60 20.75 5.16 18.31
CA VAL A 60 19.76 4.97 19.38
C VAL A 60 18.47 5.65 18.95
N HIS A 61 17.35 5.33 19.62
CA HIS A 61 16.06 5.89 19.27
C HIS A 61 16.07 7.43 19.27
N GLY A 62 15.81 8.02 18.09
CA GLY A 62 15.82 9.48 17.90
C GLY A 62 17.20 10.16 18.01
N GLY A 63 18.31 9.38 18.08
CA GLY A 63 19.64 9.92 18.34
C GLY A 63 20.81 9.02 17.96
N VAL A 64 21.95 9.34 18.56
CA VAL A 64 23.22 8.65 18.36
C VAL A 64 24.02 8.60 19.68
N ALA A 65 24.75 7.49 19.91
CA ALA A 65 25.59 7.26 21.08
C ALA A 65 26.98 6.76 20.67
N LEU A 66 27.95 6.81 21.58
CA LEU A 66 29.21 6.10 21.40
C LEU A 66 29.02 4.59 21.49
N PRO A 67 29.85 3.76 20.84
CA PRO A 67 29.85 2.32 21.02
C PRO A 67 30.11 1.99 22.51
N SER A 68 29.18 1.29 23.18
CA SER A 68 29.38 0.84 24.55
C SER A 68 30.10 -0.51 24.57
N GLY A 69 31.18 -0.64 25.34
CA GLY A 69 31.64 -1.94 25.80
C GLY A 69 30.70 -2.42 26.92
N ASP A 70 30.15 -3.59 26.77
CA ASP A 70 29.33 -4.37 27.71
C ASP A 70 28.59 -3.59 28.80
N GLU A 71 27.26 -3.45 28.63
CA GLU A 71 26.34 -3.33 29.75
C GLU A 71 25.00 -4.07 29.42
N GLN A 72 24.52 -4.75 30.47
CA GLN A 72 23.36 -5.62 30.53
C GLN A 72 22.08 -4.94 30.01
N ARG A 73 21.35 -5.69 29.20
CA ARG A 73 20.04 -5.36 28.68
C ARG A 73 19.00 -5.42 29.80
N ASP A 74 18.57 -4.27 30.28
CA ASP A 74 17.23 -4.14 30.88
C ASP A 74 16.21 -3.99 29.76
N SER A 75 15.14 -4.76 29.86
CA SER A 75 14.15 -5.01 28.82
C SER A 75 13.18 -3.82 28.61
N GLU A 76 13.61 -2.85 27.83
CA GLU A 76 12.74 -2.05 26.96
C GLU A 76 13.11 -2.44 25.53
N ASP A 77 12.11 -2.74 24.67
CA ASP A 77 12.31 -3.16 23.28
C ASP A 77 13.20 -2.14 22.52
N VAL A 78 14.50 -2.35 22.52
CA VAL A 78 15.48 -1.49 21.83
C VAL A 78 15.49 -1.88 20.37
N PHE A 79 14.62 -1.28 19.58
CA PHE A 79 14.62 -1.45 18.13
C PHE A 79 15.88 -0.81 17.51
N SER A 80 16.49 -1.50 16.54
CA SER A 80 17.67 -1.03 15.80
C SER A 80 17.35 0.12 14.84
N GLY A 81 16.06 0.35 14.52
CA GLY A 81 15.58 1.41 13.65
C GLY A 81 14.06 1.52 13.61
N SER A 82 13.55 2.50 12.87
CA SER A 82 12.12 2.73 12.73
C SER A 82 11.72 3.01 11.29
N ILE A 83 10.57 2.47 10.89
CA ILE A 83 9.96 2.67 9.58
C ILE A 83 8.66 3.45 9.76
N GLY A 84 8.56 4.60 9.10
CA GLY A 84 7.33 5.35 9.03
C GLY A 84 6.38 4.71 8.01
N MET A 85 5.13 4.48 8.39
CA MET A 85 4.11 3.94 7.50
C MET A 85 2.94 4.92 7.39
N LEU A 86 2.64 5.38 6.17
CA LEU A 86 1.47 6.22 5.87
C LEU A 86 0.51 5.46 4.95
N VAL A 87 -0.74 5.34 5.39
CA VAL A 87 -1.82 4.66 4.65
C VAL A 87 -3.08 5.53 4.59
N PRO A 88 -3.89 5.46 3.51
CA PRO A 88 -5.03 6.36 3.31
C PRO A 88 -6.26 6.02 4.18
N SER A 89 -6.27 4.87 4.86
CA SER A 89 -7.35 4.49 5.77
C SER A 89 -6.85 3.49 6.81
N LEU A 90 -7.41 3.55 8.01
CA LEU A 90 -7.20 2.57 9.08
C LEU A 90 -8.46 1.70 9.33
N ASP A 91 -9.51 1.87 8.51
CA ASP A 91 -10.82 1.27 8.76
C ASP A 91 -11.07 -0.02 7.99
N TYR A 92 -10.36 -0.25 6.87
CA TYR A 92 -10.69 -1.36 5.98
C TYR A 92 -9.44 -2.16 5.58
N TYR A 93 -8.94 -2.05 4.38
CA TYR A 93 -7.86 -2.84 3.77
C TYR A 93 -6.52 -2.81 4.55
N TYR A 94 -6.08 -1.62 4.95
CA TYR A 94 -4.75 -1.38 5.48
C TYR A 94 -4.46 -1.89 6.91
N PRO A 95 -5.43 -2.11 7.81
CA PRO A 95 -5.14 -2.75 9.10
C PRO A 95 -4.45 -4.11 8.98
N HIS A 96 -4.83 -4.92 7.98
CA HIS A 96 -4.18 -6.22 7.73
C HIS A 96 -2.78 -6.07 7.11
N VAL A 97 -2.58 -5.06 6.27
CA VAL A 97 -1.25 -4.71 5.74
C VAL A 97 -0.32 -4.26 6.87
N ALA A 98 -0.81 -3.37 7.74
CA ALA A 98 -0.06 -2.84 8.88
C ALA A 98 0.33 -3.95 9.88
N ARG A 99 -0.55 -4.92 10.14
CA ARG A 99 -0.21 -6.09 10.99
C ARG A 99 0.91 -6.91 10.39
N GLY A 100 0.84 -7.23 9.10
CA GLY A 100 1.92 -7.95 8.42
C GLY A 100 3.24 -7.18 8.40
N ALA A 101 3.18 -5.85 8.30
CA ALA A 101 4.34 -4.99 8.41
C ALA A 101 4.93 -5.02 9.83
N GLU A 102 4.09 -4.89 10.86
CA GLU A 102 4.51 -4.91 12.27
C GLU A 102 5.16 -6.24 12.66
N GLU A 103 4.56 -7.38 12.26
CA GLU A 103 5.12 -8.72 12.51
C GLU A 103 6.55 -8.82 11.99
N THR A 104 6.77 -8.45 10.72
CA THR A 104 8.10 -8.53 10.10
C THR A 104 9.07 -7.48 10.64
N ALA A 105 8.59 -6.28 10.96
CA ALA A 105 9.43 -5.27 11.58
C ALA A 105 9.98 -5.76 12.91
N ARG A 106 9.14 -6.39 13.75
CA ARG A 106 9.57 -6.99 15.03
C ARG A 106 10.58 -8.12 14.85
N GLU A 107 10.42 -8.97 13.82
CA GLU A 107 11.39 -10.01 13.47
C GLU A 107 12.77 -9.45 13.11
N LEU A 108 12.82 -8.23 12.59
CA LEU A 108 14.02 -7.53 12.13
C LEU A 108 14.53 -6.46 13.13
N ASP A 109 14.05 -6.48 14.37
CA ASP A 109 14.34 -5.46 15.39
C ASP A 109 14.05 -4.02 14.90
N LEU A 110 13.00 -3.85 14.09
CA LEU A 110 12.53 -2.56 13.57
C LEU A 110 11.18 -2.20 14.19
N ARG A 111 10.92 -0.91 14.34
CA ARG A 111 9.65 -0.38 14.81
C ARG A 111 8.86 0.24 13.67
N ILE A 112 7.54 -0.02 13.61
CA ILE A 112 6.61 0.70 12.73
C ILE A 112 6.03 1.92 13.44
N VAL A 113 6.10 3.08 12.79
CA VAL A 113 5.42 4.32 13.19
C VAL A 113 4.28 4.57 12.20
N LEU A 114 3.08 4.12 12.55
CA LEU A 114 1.91 4.19 11.67
C LEU A 114 1.18 5.53 11.76
N ARG A 115 0.80 6.08 10.61
CA ARG A 115 -0.11 7.23 10.47
C ARG A 115 -1.18 6.92 9.42
N GLY A 116 -2.40 7.35 9.71
CA GLY A 116 -3.49 7.39 8.75
C GLY A 116 -3.52 8.73 8.01
N SER A 117 -3.90 8.68 6.74
CA SER A 117 -4.34 9.81 5.93
C SER A 117 -5.82 9.63 5.58
N SER A 118 -6.27 10.14 4.44
CA SER A 118 -7.63 9.96 3.93
C SER A 118 -7.60 9.93 2.40
N TYR A 119 -8.50 9.17 1.80
CA TYR A 119 -8.73 9.23 0.35
C TYR A 119 -9.21 10.60 -0.15
N GLN A 120 -9.61 11.49 0.76
CA GLN A 120 -10.01 12.88 0.46
C GLN A 120 -8.87 13.89 0.66
N THR A 121 -7.73 13.46 1.23
CA THR A 121 -6.59 14.35 1.47
C THR A 121 -5.96 14.73 0.13
N GLU A 122 -5.81 16.02 -0.12
CA GLU A 122 -5.19 16.54 -1.35
C GLU A 122 -3.65 16.51 -1.31
N ASP A 123 -3.07 16.54 -0.11
CA ASP A 123 -1.62 16.56 0.09
C ASP A 123 -1.21 15.74 1.31
N ASP A 124 -0.51 14.64 1.07
CA ASP A 124 0.00 13.75 2.12
C ASP A 124 1.32 14.25 2.77
N ARG A 125 2.00 15.22 2.17
CA ARG A 125 3.32 15.72 2.64
C ARG A 125 3.31 16.22 4.08
N PRO A 126 2.28 16.92 4.61
CA PRO A 126 2.27 17.31 6.02
C PRO A 126 2.33 16.13 7.01
N GLN A 127 1.67 15.02 6.69
CA GLN A 127 1.73 13.81 7.52
C GLN A 127 3.06 13.07 7.36
N LEU A 128 3.59 13.02 6.14
CA LEU A 128 4.88 12.44 5.83
C LEU A 128 6.03 13.21 6.49
N ASN A 129 5.98 14.56 6.48
CA ASN A 129 6.96 15.39 7.19
C ASN A 129 7.01 15.07 8.69
N ARG A 130 5.86 14.86 9.33
CA ARG A 130 5.83 14.46 10.76
C ARG A 130 6.52 13.15 11.03
N LEU A 131 6.44 12.18 10.11
CA LEU A 131 7.20 10.92 10.21
C LEU A 131 8.70 11.17 10.03
N VAL A 132 9.08 11.98 9.04
CA VAL A 132 10.48 12.37 8.80
C VAL A 132 11.07 13.12 10.00
N ASP A 133 10.31 14.06 10.59
CA ASP A 133 10.72 14.83 11.77
C ASP A 133 10.87 13.94 13.02
N GLN A 134 10.07 12.86 13.12
CA GLN A 134 10.20 11.86 14.19
C GLN A 134 11.43 10.96 14.04
N GLY A 135 12.14 11.04 12.94
CA GLY A 135 13.38 10.34 12.82
C GLY A 135 13.31 8.95 12.23
N VAL A 136 12.27 8.61 11.48
CA VAL A 136 12.20 7.29 10.82
C VAL A 136 13.34 7.10 9.80
N ASP A 137 13.84 5.88 9.72
CA ASP A 137 14.97 5.52 8.85
C ASP A 137 14.52 5.19 7.42
N ALA A 138 13.26 4.82 7.25
CA ALA A 138 12.63 4.52 5.95
C ALA A 138 11.13 4.89 5.98
N LEU A 139 10.52 5.00 4.81
CA LEU A 139 9.08 5.22 4.66
C LEU A 139 8.44 4.13 3.80
N ILE A 140 7.30 3.62 4.26
CA ILE A 140 6.37 2.77 3.52
C ILE A 140 5.09 3.57 3.32
N VAL A 141 4.72 3.86 2.07
CA VAL A 141 3.69 4.87 1.78
C VAL A 141 2.70 4.38 0.73
N ALA A 142 1.41 4.55 1.01
CA ALA A 142 0.35 4.40 0.02
C ALA A 142 -0.23 5.78 -0.35
N PRO A 143 0.49 6.60 -1.15
CA PRO A 143 0.07 7.95 -1.44
C PRO A 143 -1.14 7.97 -2.36
N ARG A 144 -1.92 9.04 -2.30
CA ARG A 144 -3.02 9.27 -3.22
C ARG A 144 -2.49 9.70 -4.60
N MET A 145 -2.65 8.83 -5.61
CA MET A 145 -2.07 9.02 -6.94
C MET A 145 -2.96 9.86 -7.89
N ASP A 146 -4.23 10.04 -7.55
CA ASP A 146 -5.21 10.86 -8.29
C ASP A 146 -5.33 12.30 -7.77
N ALA A 147 -4.59 12.64 -6.71
CA ALA A 147 -4.56 14.00 -6.18
C ALA A 147 -3.81 14.95 -7.13
N PRO A 148 -4.21 16.24 -7.20
CA PRO A 148 -3.49 17.24 -8.00
C PRO A 148 -2.01 17.40 -7.61
N THR A 149 -1.66 17.06 -6.37
CA THR A 149 -0.30 17.11 -5.83
C THR A 149 0.46 15.79 -5.94
N ALA A 150 -0.11 14.75 -6.55
CA ALA A 150 0.47 13.41 -6.58
C ALA A 150 1.93 13.39 -7.07
N GLN A 151 2.19 13.97 -8.26
CA GLN A 151 3.53 14.00 -8.81
C GLN A 151 4.52 14.78 -7.93
N GLN A 152 4.07 15.90 -7.33
CA GLN A 152 4.90 16.68 -6.41
C GLN A 152 5.25 15.89 -5.15
N THR A 153 4.30 15.09 -4.64
CA THR A 153 4.52 14.21 -3.49
C THR A 153 5.53 13.10 -3.83
N ILE A 154 5.44 12.51 -5.02
CA ILE A 154 6.39 11.49 -5.49
C ILE A 154 7.80 12.07 -5.66
N GLU A 155 7.94 13.23 -6.30
CA GLU A 155 9.24 13.90 -6.45
C GLU A 155 9.85 14.28 -5.08
N TRP A 156 9.01 14.76 -4.17
CA TRP A 156 9.43 15.08 -2.81
C TRP A 156 9.92 13.82 -2.06
N LEU A 157 9.16 12.71 -2.12
CA LEU A 157 9.56 11.42 -1.53
C LEU A 157 10.91 10.95 -2.08
N ALA A 158 11.09 10.99 -3.39
CA ALA A 158 12.35 10.59 -4.05
C ALA A 158 13.54 11.46 -3.61
N GLY A 159 13.30 12.71 -3.22
CA GLY A 159 14.32 13.65 -2.75
C GLY A 159 14.70 13.53 -1.27
N LEU A 160 14.00 12.74 -0.46
CA LEU A 160 14.22 12.69 1.01
C LEU A 160 15.57 12.07 1.42
N GLY A 161 16.18 11.25 0.56
CA GLY A 161 17.45 10.59 0.86
C GLY A 161 17.37 9.45 1.89
N ILE A 162 16.18 8.97 2.21
CA ILE A 162 15.90 7.75 2.97
C ILE A 162 15.16 6.75 2.07
N PRO A 163 15.20 5.43 2.35
CA PRO A 163 14.46 4.43 1.60
C PRO A 163 12.95 4.71 1.57
N ILE A 164 12.36 4.61 0.37
CA ILE A 164 10.93 4.77 0.14
C ILE A 164 10.39 3.50 -0.52
N VAL A 165 9.36 2.89 0.05
CA VAL A 165 8.62 1.78 -0.55
C VAL A 165 7.15 2.18 -0.72
N LEU A 166 6.67 2.14 -1.95
CA LEU A 166 5.26 2.40 -2.26
C LEU A 166 4.42 1.15 -2.00
N LEU A 167 3.29 1.32 -1.33
CA LEU A 167 2.30 0.27 -1.07
C LEU A 167 1.13 0.39 -2.03
N GLU A 168 0.79 -0.69 -2.72
CA GLU A 168 -0.34 -0.75 -3.67
C GLU A 168 -0.32 0.40 -4.70
N ARG A 169 0.85 0.95 -4.92
CA ARG A 169 1.11 2.06 -5.87
C ARG A 169 2.43 1.82 -6.57
N THR A 170 2.51 2.33 -7.79
CA THR A 170 3.76 2.41 -8.55
C THR A 170 3.96 3.83 -9.03
N ALA A 171 5.18 4.32 -8.99
CA ALA A 171 5.51 5.65 -9.48
C ALA A 171 6.94 5.71 -10.02
N THR A 172 7.19 6.75 -10.80
CA THR A 172 8.53 7.13 -11.27
C THR A 172 8.83 8.56 -10.86
N ALA A 173 10.09 8.88 -10.66
CA ALA A 173 10.57 10.21 -10.32
C ALA A 173 11.82 10.61 -11.10
N GLY A 174 12.09 11.90 -11.12
CA GLY A 174 13.26 12.50 -11.74
C GLY A 174 13.24 12.47 -13.28
N PRO A 175 14.26 13.05 -13.92
CA PRO A 175 14.29 13.28 -15.37
C PRO A 175 14.37 12.00 -16.21
N HIS A 176 14.78 10.89 -15.60
CA HIS A 176 14.88 9.57 -16.26
C HIS A 176 13.69 8.66 -15.95
N HIS A 177 12.64 9.17 -15.28
CA HIS A 177 11.50 8.37 -14.85
C HIS A 177 11.90 7.09 -14.13
N ALA A 178 12.88 7.20 -13.19
CA ALA A 178 13.34 6.08 -12.41
C ALA A 178 12.22 5.58 -11.48
N HIS A 179 11.98 4.27 -11.48
CA HIS A 179 10.96 3.68 -10.60
C HIS A 179 11.36 3.78 -9.13
N LEU A 180 10.39 4.09 -8.27
CA LEU A 180 10.51 3.87 -6.85
C LEU A 180 10.26 2.40 -6.52
N GLU A 181 10.80 1.94 -5.38
CA GLU A 181 10.47 0.61 -4.86
C GLU A 181 8.99 0.50 -4.54
N SER A 182 8.41 -0.66 -4.85
CA SER A 182 6.98 -0.85 -4.64
C SER A 182 6.63 -2.31 -4.34
N VAL A 183 5.57 -2.49 -3.56
CA VAL A 183 4.93 -3.79 -3.34
C VAL A 183 3.45 -3.63 -3.65
N VAL A 184 2.96 -4.40 -4.60
CA VAL A 184 1.58 -4.30 -5.09
C VAL A 184 0.92 -5.67 -5.21
N SER A 185 -0.39 -5.71 -5.04
CA SER A 185 -1.22 -6.86 -5.42
C SER A 185 -1.42 -6.90 -6.94
N ASP A 186 -1.41 -8.09 -7.53
CA ASP A 186 -1.82 -8.25 -8.93
C ASP A 186 -3.35 -8.26 -9.04
N HIS A 187 -3.92 -7.07 -8.95
CA HIS A 187 -5.38 -6.91 -9.02
C HIS A 187 -5.96 -7.33 -10.39
N ALA A 188 -5.21 -7.17 -11.47
CA ALA A 188 -5.65 -7.61 -12.79
C ALA A 188 -5.73 -9.14 -12.86
N GLN A 189 -4.70 -9.84 -12.34
CA GLN A 189 -4.76 -11.29 -12.22
C GLN A 189 -5.93 -11.74 -11.36
N GLY A 190 -6.20 -11.06 -10.24
CA GLY A 190 -7.31 -11.36 -9.35
C GLY A 190 -8.67 -11.28 -10.05
N ALA A 191 -8.90 -10.21 -10.80
CA ALA A 191 -10.11 -10.06 -11.61
C ALA A 191 -10.22 -11.16 -12.68
N GLY A 192 -9.12 -11.44 -13.38
CA GLY A 192 -9.06 -12.53 -14.35
C GLY A 192 -9.38 -13.90 -13.74
N MET A 193 -8.92 -14.17 -12.49
CA MET A 193 -9.28 -15.42 -11.77
C MET A 193 -10.79 -15.52 -11.54
N ALA A 194 -11.43 -14.43 -11.14
CA ALA A 194 -12.89 -14.40 -10.93
C ALA A 194 -13.66 -14.67 -12.22
N VAL A 195 -13.28 -13.99 -13.33
CA VAL A 195 -13.91 -14.16 -14.64
C VAL A 195 -13.73 -15.59 -15.16
N ARG A 196 -12.51 -16.14 -15.07
CA ARG A 196 -12.25 -17.53 -15.50
C ARG A 196 -13.03 -18.55 -14.67
N HIS A 197 -13.19 -18.31 -13.38
CA HIS A 197 -14.02 -19.16 -12.51
C HIS A 197 -15.49 -19.14 -12.97
N LEU A 198 -16.07 -17.96 -13.20
CA LEU A 198 -17.45 -17.82 -13.69
C LEU A 198 -17.62 -18.45 -15.08
N ALA A 199 -16.69 -18.23 -15.98
CA ALA A 199 -16.73 -18.88 -17.30
C ALA A 199 -16.64 -20.41 -17.21
N GLY A 200 -15.86 -20.94 -16.26
CA GLY A 200 -15.77 -22.36 -15.95
C GLY A 200 -17.06 -22.97 -15.39
N LEU A 201 -17.87 -22.16 -14.71
CA LEU A 201 -19.24 -22.52 -14.26
C LEU A 201 -20.27 -22.50 -15.41
N GLY A 202 -19.92 -21.97 -16.57
CA GLY A 202 -20.79 -21.91 -17.76
C GLY A 202 -21.33 -20.53 -18.11
N HIS A 203 -21.00 -19.48 -17.32
CA HIS A 203 -21.41 -18.13 -17.64
C HIS A 203 -20.75 -17.65 -18.95
N ARG A 204 -21.55 -17.05 -19.83
CA ARG A 204 -21.12 -16.52 -21.13
C ARG A 204 -21.14 -15.00 -21.18
N LYS A 205 -21.80 -14.38 -20.22
CA LYS A 205 -21.91 -12.94 -20.07
C LYS A 205 -21.65 -12.58 -18.62
N VAL A 206 -20.47 -12.01 -18.37
CA VAL A 206 -19.94 -11.65 -17.05
C VAL A 206 -19.71 -10.16 -16.99
N GLY A 207 -20.44 -9.46 -16.14
CA GLY A 207 -20.32 -8.03 -15.94
C GLY A 207 -19.36 -7.67 -14.79
N VAL A 208 -19.12 -6.37 -14.65
CA VAL A 208 -18.30 -5.79 -13.60
C VAL A 208 -18.96 -4.57 -12.97
N VAL A 209 -18.93 -4.47 -11.65
CA VAL A 209 -19.40 -3.32 -10.87
C VAL A 209 -18.26 -2.88 -9.95
N LEU A 210 -17.83 -1.64 -10.03
CA LEU A 210 -16.63 -1.15 -9.38
C LEU A 210 -16.90 0.10 -8.54
N ALA A 211 -16.29 0.20 -7.38
CA ALA A 211 -16.32 1.40 -6.55
C ALA A 211 -15.63 2.58 -7.26
N ALA A 212 -16.36 3.66 -7.49
CA ALA A 212 -15.92 4.79 -8.32
C ALA A 212 -14.67 5.51 -7.80
N LEU A 213 -14.49 5.58 -6.47
CA LEU A 213 -13.38 6.30 -5.84
C LEU A 213 -12.22 5.37 -5.43
N SER A 214 -12.28 4.08 -5.77
CA SER A 214 -11.21 3.15 -5.42
C SER A 214 -10.07 3.20 -6.45
N PRO A 215 -8.83 3.41 -5.99
CA PRO A 215 -7.67 3.35 -6.86
C PRO A 215 -7.39 1.92 -7.41
N THR A 216 -8.06 0.91 -6.87
CA THR A 216 -7.96 -0.49 -7.32
C THR A 216 -8.86 -0.77 -8.53
N SER A 217 -9.98 -0.03 -8.68
CA SER A 217 -10.97 -0.24 -9.73
C SER A 217 -10.40 -0.27 -11.15
N PRO A 218 -9.50 0.63 -11.57
CA PRO A 218 -8.91 0.57 -12.91
C PRO A 218 -8.11 -0.72 -13.17
N HIS A 219 -7.46 -1.26 -12.14
CA HIS A 219 -6.69 -2.51 -12.26
C HIS A 219 -7.62 -3.73 -12.37
N ILE A 220 -8.71 -3.76 -11.60
CA ILE A 220 -9.73 -4.81 -11.67
C ILE A 220 -10.42 -4.76 -13.03
N HIS A 221 -10.83 -3.57 -13.48
CA HIS A 221 -11.45 -3.37 -14.80
C HIS A 221 -10.57 -3.92 -15.92
N ARG A 222 -9.28 -3.56 -15.91
CA ARG A 222 -8.32 -4.08 -16.90
C ARG A 222 -8.28 -5.61 -16.89
N GLY A 223 -8.15 -6.24 -15.72
CA GLY A 223 -8.07 -7.70 -15.63
C GLY A 223 -9.38 -8.41 -16.03
N TRP A 224 -10.54 -7.81 -15.72
CA TRP A 224 -11.82 -8.27 -16.19
C TRP A 224 -11.89 -8.19 -17.73
N HIS A 225 -11.57 -7.04 -18.31
CA HIS A 225 -11.61 -6.83 -19.76
C HIS A 225 -10.65 -7.76 -20.52
N GLU A 226 -9.43 -7.95 -20.03
CA GLU A 226 -8.48 -8.90 -20.60
C GLU A 226 -9.02 -10.34 -20.58
N ALA A 227 -9.60 -10.76 -19.45
CA ALA A 227 -10.13 -12.12 -19.30
C ALA A 227 -11.39 -12.38 -20.13
N VAL A 228 -12.36 -11.45 -20.19
CA VAL A 228 -13.56 -11.62 -21.06
C VAL A 228 -13.18 -11.68 -22.54
N THR A 229 -12.18 -10.90 -22.94
CA THR A 229 -11.66 -10.89 -24.31
C THR A 229 -10.94 -12.21 -24.63
N GLU A 230 -10.03 -12.66 -23.76
CA GLU A 230 -9.28 -13.93 -23.91
C GLU A 230 -10.22 -15.13 -24.04
N LEU A 231 -11.29 -15.15 -23.25
CA LEU A 231 -12.25 -16.26 -23.22
C LEU A 231 -13.36 -16.15 -24.27
N GLY A 232 -13.38 -15.08 -25.05
CA GLY A 232 -14.41 -14.82 -26.06
C GLY A 232 -15.83 -14.74 -25.46
N LEU A 233 -15.96 -14.16 -24.25
CA LEU A 233 -17.26 -13.96 -23.62
C LEU A 233 -18.03 -12.83 -24.31
N ASP A 234 -19.36 -12.92 -24.30
CA ASP A 234 -20.21 -11.86 -24.86
C ASP A 234 -20.20 -10.63 -23.95
N THR A 235 -19.68 -9.53 -24.46
CA THR A 235 -19.65 -8.24 -23.78
C THR A 235 -20.72 -7.25 -24.24
N THR A 236 -21.61 -7.68 -25.18
CA THR A 236 -22.64 -6.80 -25.77
C THR A 236 -23.66 -6.38 -24.71
N GLY A 237 -23.64 -5.09 -24.34
CA GLY A 237 -24.53 -4.53 -23.33
C GLY A 237 -24.31 -5.05 -21.90
N THR A 238 -23.25 -5.85 -21.66
CA THR A 238 -22.91 -6.37 -20.33
C THR A 238 -22.67 -5.21 -19.35
N VAL A 239 -22.99 -5.45 -18.08
CA VAL A 239 -22.77 -4.48 -17.01
C VAL A 239 -21.28 -4.13 -16.91
N ASP A 240 -20.98 -2.84 -17.01
CA ASP A 240 -19.66 -2.24 -16.79
C ASP A 240 -19.91 -0.88 -16.13
N GLU A 241 -20.09 -0.88 -14.81
CA GLU A 241 -20.57 0.29 -14.08
C GLU A 241 -19.64 0.67 -12.93
N LEU A 242 -19.46 2.00 -12.78
CA LEU A 242 -18.84 2.59 -11.60
C LEU A 242 -19.94 3.04 -10.65
N VAL A 243 -19.89 2.56 -9.41
CA VAL A 243 -20.91 2.88 -8.40
C VAL A 243 -20.32 3.72 -7.27
N PRO A 244 -21.09 4.65 -6.69
CA PRO A 244 -20.70 5.36 -5.48
C PRO A 244 -20.46 4.39 -4.31
N ASP A 245 -19.74 4.86 -3.27
CA ASP A 245 -19.56 4.12 -2.01
C ASP A 245 -20.93 3.61 -1.48
N ALA A 246 -21.01 2.34 -1.14
CA ALA A 246 -22.24 1.67 -0.68
C ALA A 246 -22.91 2.37 0.53
N ARG A 247 -22.17 3.19 1.26
CA ARG A 247 -22.66 3.99 2.40
C ARG A 247 -23.36 5.29 1.99
N THR A 248 -23.31 5.65 0.72
CA THR A 248 -23.97 6.87 0.21
C THR A 248 -25.37 6.57 -0.31
N PRO A 249 -26.33 7.51 -0.21
CA PRO A 249 -27.69 7.31 -0.73
C PRO A 249 -27.74 6.96 -2.22
N ASP A 250 -26.88 7.58 -3.03
CA ASP A 250 -26.83 7.43 -4.48
C ASP A 250 -26.38 6.02 -4.94
N SER A 251 -25.75 5.25 -4.04
CA SER A 251 -25.28 3.90 -4.37
C SER A 251 -26.42 2.95 -4.66
N LYS A 252 -27.57 3.12 -3.98
CA LYS A 252 -28.75 2.29 -4.16
C LYS A 252 -29.28 2.37 -5.61
N ASP A 253 -29.46 3.55 -6.13
CA ASP A 253 -29.97 3.77 -7.48
C ASP A 253 -28.99 3.26 -8.54
N ALA A 254 -27.68 3.42 -8.30
CA ALA A 254 -26.63 2.92 -9.17
C ALA A 254 -26.60 1.37 -9.22
N LEU A 255 -26.77 0.71 -8.07
CA LEU A 255 -26.86 -0.75 -7.98
C LEU A 255 -28.16 -1.28 -8.62
N ASP A 256 -29.30 -0.61 -8.44
CA ASP A 256 -30.54 -0.97 -9.09
C ASP A 256 -30.44 -0.87 -10.63
N LYS A 257 -29.79 0.19 -11.13
CA LYS A 257 -29.48 0.34 -12.56
C LYS A 257 -28.62 -0.80 -13.08
N ALA A 258 -27.57 -1.18 -12.34
CA ALA A 258 -26.70 -2.30 -12.72
C ALA A 258 -27.45 -3.62 -12.76
N LEU A 259 -28.38 -3.87 -11.82
CA LEU A 259 -29.26 -5.04 -11.82
C LEU A 259 -30.24 -5.04 -13.00
N ASP A 260 -30.88 -3.92 -13.29
CA ASP A 260 -31.79 -3.78 -14.44
C ASP A 260 -31.05 -4.06 -15.75
N GLN A 261 -29.84 -3.54 -15.88
CA GLN A 261 -28.97 -3.82 -17.03
C GLN A 261 -28.60 -5.31 -17.09
N ALA A 262 -28.21 -5.93 -15.98
CA ALA A 262 -27.90 -7.36 -15.94
C ALA A 262 -29.07 -8.20 -16.45
N LEU A 263 -30.28 -7.95 -15.92
CA LEU A 263 -31.49 -8.69 -16.30
C LEU A 263 -31.87 -8.47 -17.77
N SER A 264 -31.83 -7.22 -18.23
CA SER A 264 -32.26 -6.88 -19.61
C SER A 264 -31.29 -7.40 -20.68
N THR A 265 -30.01 -7.57 -20.34
CA THR A 265 -28.99 -8.01 -21.29
C THR A 265 -28.67 -9.50 -21.19
N GLY A 266 -29.20 -10.21 -20.20
CA GLY A 266 -28.89 -11.62 -19.91
C GLY A 266 -27.50 -11.80 -19.32
N THR A 267 -26.97 -10.79 -18.59
CA THR A 267 -25.75 -10.92 -17.76
C THR A 267 -26.08 -11.78 -16.55
N THR A 268 -25.47 -12.95 -16.45
CA THR A 268 -25.78 -13.97 -15.43
C THR A 268 -24.78 -13.99 -14.27
N ALA A 269 -23.71 -13.22 -14.35
CA ALA A 269 -22.72 -13.13 -13.28
C ALA A 269 -22.06 -11.75 -13.22
N LEU A 270 -21.71 -11.31 -12.02
CA LEU A 270 -21.03 -10.04 -11.75
C LEU A 270 -19.79 -10.23 -10.88
N LEU A 271 -18.72 -9.59 -11.28
CA LEU A 271 -17.57 -9.29 -10.40
C LEU A 271 -17.82 -7.92 -9.76
N VAL A 272 -17.85 -7.85 -8.44
CA VAL A 272 -18.22 -6.63 -7.70
C VAL A 272 -17.12 -6.24 -6.73
N HIS A 273 -16.62 -5.03 -6.85
CA HIS A 273 -15.64 -4.43 -5.96
C HIS A 273 -16.24 -3.18 -5.26
N ALA A 274 -16.23 -3.13 -3.91
CA ALA A 274 -15.63 -4.04 -2.96
C ALA A 274 -16.69 -4.91 -2.25
N ASP A 275 -16.35 -5.51 -1.09
CA ASP A 275 -17.31 -6.35 -0.33
C ASP A 275 -18.59 -5.59 0.05
N ALA A 276 -18.49 -4.30 0.41
CA ALA A 276 -19.63 -3.48 0.79
C ALA A 276 -20.63 -3.32 -0.38
N GLU A 277 -20.12 -3.05 -1.58
CA GLU A 277 -20.90 -2.95 -2.81
C GLU A 277 -21.49 -4.31 -3.21
N ALA A 278 -20.74 -5.41 -3.03
CA ALA A 278 -21.22 -6.75 -3.31
C ALA A 278 -22.34 -7.16 -2.35
N ILE A 279 -22.19 -6.89 -1.06
CA ILE A 279 -23.23 -7.14 -0.05
C ILE A 279 -24.49 -6.30 -0.36
N ALA A 280 -24.31 -5.01 -0.64
CA ALA A 280 -25.43 -4.14 -0.99
C ALA A 280 -26.17 -4.63 -2.26
N LEU A 281 -25.41 -5.07 -3.29
CA LEU A 281 -26.00 -5.65 -4.51
C LEU A 281 -26.81 -6.90 -4.20
N VAL A 282 -26.30 -7.83 -3.37
CA VAL A 282 -27.02 -9.05 -3.01
C VAL A 282 -28.28 -8.74 -2.20
N GLN A 283 -28.24 -7.77 -1.29
CA GLN A 283 -29.44 -7.29 -0.58
C GLN A 283 -30.49 -6.71 -1.55
N ARG A 284 -30.04 -5.98 -2.60
CA ARG A 284 -30.95 -5.52 -3.65
C ARG A 284 -31.55 -6.67 -4.44
N CYS A 285 -30.78 -7.74 -4.71
CA CYS A 285 -31.32 -8.96 -5.31
C CYS A 285 -32.45 -9.56 -4.45
N GLU A 286 -32.21 -9.73 -3.14
CA GLU A 286 -33.19 -10.26 -2.19
C GLU A 286 -34.48 -9.41 -2.16
N GLU A 287 -34.36 -8.07 -2.07
CA GLU A 287 -35.54 -7.16 -2.11
C GLU A 287 -36.35 -7.27 -3.41
N ARG A 288 -35.69 -7.68 -4.49
CA ARG A 288 -36.32 -7.89 -5.82
C ARG A 288 -36.68 -9.34 -6.09
N HIS A 289 -36.60 -10.22 -5.09
CA HIS A 289 -36.89 -11.67 -5.20
C HIS A 289 -35.98 -12.40 -6.21
N LEU A 290 -34.77 -11.90 -6.43
CA LEU A 290 -33.73 -12.56 -7.22
C LEU A 290 -32.84 -13.40 -6.31
N SER A 291 -32.61 -14.65 -6.67
CA SER A 291 -31.77 -15.55 -5.90
C SER A 291 -30.28 -15.44 -6.31
N VAL A 292 -29.41 -15.41 -5.33
CA VAL A 292 -27.97 -15.52 -5.53
C VAL A 292 -27.52 -16.86 -4.93
N PRO A 293 -26.92 -17.78 -5.73
CA PRO A 293 -26.44 -17.60 -7.11
C PRO A 293 -27.45 -17.94 -8.22
N GLY A 294 -28.69 -18.35 -7.89
CA GLY A 294 -29.63 -18.93 -8.84
C GLY A 294 -29.92 -18.05 -10.06
N ASP A 295 -30.37 -16.81 -9.87
CA ASP A 295 -30.67 -15.87 -10.96
C ASP A 295 -29.44 -15.02 -11.35
N LEU A 296 -28.54 -14.76 -10.40
CA LEU A 296 -27.33 -13.97 -10.60
C LEU A 296 -26.21 -14.48 -9.73
N SER A 297 -25.10 -14.90 -10.32
CA SER A 297 -23.87 -15.20 -9.60
C SER A 297 -23.10 -13.94 -9.27
N VAL A 298 -22.57 -13.85 -8.04
CA VAL A 298 -21.80 -12.68 -7.56
C VAL A 298 -20.46 -13.14 -7.01
N ILE A 299 -19.37 -12.54 -7.50
CA ILE A 299 -18.04 -12.65 -6.89
C ILE A 299 -17.63 -11.28 -6.33
N ALA A 300 -17.36 -11.23 -5.03
CA ALA A 300 -16.88 -10.03 -4.36
C ALA A 300 -15.36 -9.84 -4.54
N TYR A 301 -14.87 -8.66 -4.23
CA TYR A 301 -13.44 -8.34 -4.20
C TYR A 301 -13.07 -7.73 -2.86
N ASP A 302 -11.91 -8.11 -2.33
CA ASP A 302 -11.24 -7.80 -1.06
C ASP A 302 -11.35 -8.89 0.00
N ASP A 303 -12.50 -9.57 0.17
CA ASP A 303 -12.70 -10.66 1.13
C ASP A 303 -12.36 -10.26 2.59
N GLU A 304 -12.83 -9.09 2.99
CA GLU A 304 -12.76 -8.63 4.40
C GLU A 304 -13.90 -9.22 5.23
N VAL A 305 -15.11 -9.09 4.70
CA VAL A 305 -16.35 -9.54 5.36
C VAL A 305 -17.23 -10.41 4.47
N ALA A 306 -16.84 -10.63 3.20
CA ALA A 306 -17.59 -11.41 2.22
C ALA A 306 -18.01 -12.81 2.71
N GLY A 307 -17.15 -13.47 3.48
CA GLY A 307 -17.43 -14.80 4.04
C GLY A 307 -18.40 -14.82 5.24
N LEU A 308 -18.76 -13.66 5.79
CA LEU A 308 -19.66 -13.53 6.94
C LEU A 308 -21.11 -13.26 6.50
N PHE A 309 -21.31 -12.95 5.23
CA PHE A 309 -22.64 -12.66 4.67
C PHE A 309 -23.41 -13.95 4.35
N SER A 310 -24.72 -13.86 4.12
CA SER A 310 -25.55 -14.97 3.67
C SER A 310 -26.29 -14.59 2.38
N PRO A 311 -26.08 -15.32 1.27
CA PRO A 311 -25.13 -16.42 1.11
C PRO A 311 -23.67 -15.97 1.28
N ALA A 312 -22.78 -16.85 1.76
CA ALA A 312 -21.37 -16.54 1.89
C ALA A 312 -20.77 -16.23 0.50
N LEU A 313 -20.16 -15.03 0.35
CA LEU A 313 -19.73 -14.57 -0.97
C LEU A 313 -18.40 -15.20 -1.37
N THR A 314 -18.39 -15.81 -2.57
CA THR A 314 -17.15 -16.10 -3.29
C THR A 314 -16.41 -14.79 -3.50
N ALA A 315 -15.11 -14.74 -3.21
CA ALA A 315 -14.38 -13.47 -3.26
C ALA A 315 -12.92 -13.62 -3.69
N VAL A 316 -12.41 -12.63 -4.38
CA VAL A 316 -10.98 -12.44 -4.61
C VAL A 316 -10.37 -11.83 -3.36
N ARG A 317 -9.31 -12.47 -2.83
CA ARG A 317 -8.60 -12.02 -1.63
C ARG A 317 -7.21 -11.52 -1.98
N PRO A 318 -6.95 -10.21 -1.95
CA PRO A 318 -5.61 -9.65 -2.02
C PRO A 318 -4.72 -10.12 -0.87
N PRO A 319 -3.41 -10.26 -1.08
CA PRO A 319 -2.49 -10.84 -0.09
C PRO A 319 -2.01 -9.80 0.95
N ARG A 320 -2.91 -9.07 1.60
CA ARG A 320 -2.65 -7.90 2.45
C ARG A 320 -1.51 -8.07 3.46
N GLY A 321 -1.54 -9.13 4.25
CA GLY A 321 -0.46 -9.39 5.21
C GLY A 321 0.90 -9.62 4.52
N SER A 322 0.90 -10.28 3.35
CA SER A 322 2.13 -10.49 2.57
C SER A 322 2.66 -9.20 1.95
N ILE A 323 1.77 -8.28 1.55
CA ILE A 323 2.13 -6.93 1.09
C ILE A 323 2.89 -6.18 2.19
N GLY A 324 2.34 -6.17 3.42
CA GLY A 324 3.00 -5.52 4.57
C GLY A 324 4.36 -6.13 4.89
N ARG A 325 4.43 -7.46 4.95
CA ARG A 325 5.70 -8.18 5.18
C ARG A 325 6.74 -7.88 4.12
N ALA A 326 6.36 -7.94 2.85
CA ALA A 326 7.28 -7.68 1.74
C ALA A 326 7.77 -6.24 1.73
N ALA A 327 6.91 -5.27 2.08
CA ALA A 327 7.29 -3.86 2.12
C ALA A 327 8.34 -3.57 3.20
N VAL A 328 8.20 -4.17 4.39
CA VAL A 328 9.20 -4.03 5.46
C VAL A 328 10.53 -4.66 5.07
N ARG A 329 10.51 -5.88 4.50
CA ARG A 329 11.75 -6.54 4.02
C ARG A 329 12.42 -5.69 2.95
N LEU A 330 11.65 -5.17 2.00
CA LEU A 330 12.18 -4.33 0.93
C LEU A 330 12.83 -3.04 1.47
N ALA A 331 12.22 -2.40 2.48
CA ALA A 331 12.79 -1.24 3.17
C ALA A 331 14.06 -1.60 3.96
N ALA A 332 14.05 -2.71 4.69
CA ALA A 332 15.20 -3.20 5.45
C ALA A 332 16.39 -3.55 4.55
N ASP A 333 16.13 -4.24 3.43
CA ASP A 333 17.16 -4.57 2.44
C ASP A 333 17.80 -3.31 1.84
N ARG A 334 17.00 -2.25 1.59
CA ARG A 334 17.53 -0.96 1.10
C ARG A 334 18.33 -0.22 2.18
N LEU A 335 17.96 -0.35 3.45
CA LEU A 335 18.74 0.20 4.56
C LEU A 335 20.11 -0.51 4.68
N ALA A 336 20.12 -1.84 4.50
CA ALA A 336 21.34 -2.65 4.54
C ALA A 336 22.25 -2.42 3.33
N ASP A 337 21.67 -2.31 2.12
CA ASP A 337 22.40 -2.04 0.88
C ASP A 337 21.75 -0.87 0.10
N PRO A 338 22.17 0.37 0.36
CA PRO A 338 21.65 1.55 -0.32
C PRO A 338 21.90 1.59 -1.84
N GLN A 339 22.83 0.79 -2.35
CA GLN A 339 23.23 0.79 -3.76
C GLN A 339 22.59 -0.33 -4.58
N ARG A 340 21.85 -1.24 -3.94
CA ARG A 340 21.18 -2.32 -4.67
C ARG A 340 20.22 -1.78 -5.75
N PRO A 341 19.94 -2.52 -6.81
CA PRO A 341 18.95 -2.15 -7.81
C PRO A 341 17.55 -1.95 -7.18
N THR A 342 16.73 -1.11 -7.81
CA THR A 342 15.33 -0.91 -7.41
C THR A 342 14.51 -2.18 -7.66
N HIS A 343 13.80 -2.65 -6.64
CA HIS A 343 12.91 -3.79 -6.74
C HIS A 343 11.44 -3.36 -6.75
N ARG A 344 10.65 -4.04 -7.56
CA ARG A 344 9.19 -3.93 -7.59
C ARG A 344 8.61 -5.32 -7.42
N ILE A 345 7.85 -5.52 -6.34
CA ILE A 345 7.29 -6.82 -5.96
C ILE A 345 5.80 -6.82 -6.31
N VAL A 346 5.39 -7.82 -7.08
CA VAL A 346 3.98 -8.07 -7.40
C VAL A 346 3.59 -9.38 -6.75
N ILE A 347 2.52 -9.37 -5.95
CA ILE A 347 2.05 -10.55 -5.21
C ILE A 347 0.66 -10.93 -5.68
N SER A 348 0.51 -12.20 -6.05
CA SER A 348 -0.76 -12.74 -6.56
C SER A 348 -1.83 -12.82 -5.48
N PRO A 349 -3.08 -12.44 -5.77
CA PRO A 349 -4.24 -12.69 -4.92
C PRO A 349 -4.66 -14.16 -4.97
N SER A 350 -5.69 -14.50 -4.22
CA SER A 350 -6.32 -15.83 -4.24
C SER A 350 -7.83 -15.72 -4.38
N LEU A 351 -8.48 -16.72 -5.00
CA LEU A 351 -9.92 -16.83 -5.05
C LEU A 351 -10.41 -17.72 -3.90
N ARG A 352 -11.39 -17.24 -3.15
CA ARG A 352 -12.10 -17.97 -2.09
C ARG A 352 -13.49 -18.35 -2.59
N ILE A 353 -13.66 -19.61 -2.98
CA ILE A 353 -14.94 -20.13 -3.50
C ILE A 353 -15.86 -20.40 -2.32
N ARG A 354 -17.12 -19.90 -2.41
CA ARG A 354 -18.21 -20.06 -1.45
C ARG A 354 -19.55 -20.20 -2.21
N ASP A 355 -20.65 -19.72 -1.62
CA ASP A 355 -22.02 -20.07 -2.04
C ASP A 355 -22.63 -19.11 -3.08
N SER A 356 -22.04 -17.92 -3.32
CA SER A 356 -22.64 -16.87 -4.15
C SER A 356 -22.36 -16.97 -5.64
N ALA A 357 -21.62 -18.00 -6.09
CA ALA A 357 -21.37 -18.27 -7.50
C ALA A 357 -21.71 -19.74 -7.81
N GLY A 358 -22.53 -19.97 -8.85
CA GLY A 358 -23.00 -21.28 -9.28
C GLY A 358 -23.14 -21.33 -10.80
N ALA A 359 -23.59 -22.47 -11.35
CA ALA A 359 -23.91 -22.54 -12.78
C ALA A 359 -25.09 -21.61 -13.12
N PRO A 360 -25.08 -20.95 -14.30
CA PRO A 360 -26.22 -20.16 -14.72
C PRO A 360 -27.47 -21.07 -14.93
N ASN A 361 -28.62 -20.53 -14.59
CA ASN A 361 -29.88 -21.21 -14.95
C ASN A 361 -29.96 -21.37 -16.48
N PRO A 362 -30.48 -22.51 -16.97
CA PRO A 362 -30.57 -22.79 -18.40
C PRO A 362 -31.53 -21.84 -19.14
#